data_4545e96564796eca96eb6dbcf062110e
#
_entry.id   4545e96564796eca96eb6dbcf062110e
#
_cell.length_a   1.000
_cell.length_b   1.000
_cell.length_c   1.000
_cell.angle_alpha   90.00
_cell.angle_beta   90.00
_cell.angle_gamma   90.00
#
_symmetry.space_group_name_H-M   'P 1'
#
loop_
_entity.id
_entity.type
_entity.pdbx_description
1 polymer ?
#
loop_
_entity_poly.entity_id
_entity_poly.type
_entity_poly.pdbx_seq_one_letter_code
_entity_poly.pdbx_strand_id
1 'polypeptide(L)'
;MINAKVCAEILDGSLTAYNDFATGFYKSYHITIDYKKPFFIVYIHATHDNDAGKAMFESFLKQHKDSTAYLTKAEAKEHTIKLHIIRPNKKKLLPSILDNAIKPIVTQLLGCKYVTGCINCGRNDVDLNCYSISGYHHYLCEECITEIEEGFKTKQKDLNSQPVNAVPGTIGAFMFSLVGIILWSILQSNGLYGWLSGVVIIFCAFKGYELFGQRLDKRGFITSLVISGIMIILSNHLAWAWAYFDASRAQKYTTAQLLTPSKLITLMGSAYKYIESLILGFAVSFTLGFKMIKSKYRTSTGGYNIHKVE
;
A
#
# COMPACT_ATOMS: atom_id res chain seq x y z
N MET A 1 -3.37 11.78 -13.02
CA MET A 1 -4.55 11.16 -13.60
C MET A 1 -4.38 11.15 -15.11
N ILE A 2 -4.51 10.01 -15.74
CA ILE A 2 -4.63 9.89 -17.19
C ILE A 2 -6.09 10.21 -17.49
N ASN A 3 -6.34 11.08 -18.45
CA ASN A 3 -7.70 11.43 -18.87
C ASN A 3 -7.81 11.27 -20.39
N ALA A 4 -9.02 11.38 -20.94
CA ALA A 4 -9.28 11.21 -22.37
C ALA A 4 -8.37 12.10 -23.24
N LYS A 5 -8.06 13.33 -22.81
CA LYS A 5 -7.19 14.25 -23.54
C LYS A 5 -5.75 13.72 -23.62
N VAL A 6 -5.21 13.19 -22.51
CA VAL A 6 -3.87 12.58 -22.49
C VAL A 6 -3.84 11.30 -23.32
N CYS A 7 -4.89 10.46 -23.24
CA CYS A 7 -4.98 9.25 -24.05
C CYS A 7 -5.04 9.51 -25.55
N ALA A 8 -5.68 10.59 -25.98
CA ALA A 8 -5.72 10.98 -27.38
C ALA A 8 -4.34 11.41 -27.94
N GLU A 9 -3.41 11.77 -27.06
CA GLU A 9 -2.06 12.24 -27.43
C GLU A 9 -0.99 11.12 -27.34
N ILE A 10 -1.29 9.98 -26.66
CA ILE A 10 -0.34 8.87 -26.52
C ILE A 10 -0.72 7.67 -27.39
N LEU A 11 0.30 6.96 -27.88
CA LEU A 11 0.14 5.77 -28.72
C LEU A 11 -0.88 5.97 -29.83
N ASP A 12 -0.80 7.16 -30.47
CA ASP A 12 -1.65 7.53 -31.62
C ASP A 12 -3.15 7.47 -31.30
N GLY A 13 -3.54 7.72 -30.04
CA GLY A 13 -4.92 7.69 -29.56
C GLY A 13 -5.53 6.28 -29.39
N SER A 14 -4.69 5.25 -29.36
CA SER A 14 -5.12 3.84 -29.28
C SER A 14 -5.64 3.40 -27.90
N LEU A 15 -5.59 4.28 -26.89
CA LEU A 15 -6.00 3.95 -25.54
C LEU A 15 -7.31 4.60 -25.14
N THR A 16 -8.14 3.87 -24.40
CA THR A 16 -9.34 4.39 -23.74
C THR A 16 -9.00 4.75 -22.28
N ALA A 17 -9.40 5.96 -21.86
CA ALA A 17 -9.16 6.46 -20.51
C ALA A 17 -10.29 6.10 -19.58
N TYR A 18 -9.92 5.61 -18.41
CA TYR A 18 -10.79 5.43 -17.24
C TYR A 18 -10.30 6.35 -16.10
N ASN A 19 -10.94 6.29 -14.92
CA ASN A 19 -10.63 7.21 -13.80
C ASN A 19 -9.16 7.19 -13.35
N ASP A 20 -8.57 6.00 -13.18
CA ASP A 20 -7.23 5.78 -12.63
C ASP A 20 -6.32 4.92 -13.51
N PHE A 21 -6.80 4.50 -14.66
CA PHE A 21 -6.04 3.73 -15.64
C PHE A 21 -6.44 4.08 -17.09
N ALA A 22 -5.65 3.61 -18.03
CA ALA A 22 -5.97 3.59 -19.45
C ALA A 22 -5.62 2.24 -20.04
N THR A 23 -6.41 1.78 -21.01
CA THR A 23 -6.18 0.50 -21.66
C THR A 23 -6.55 0.56 -23.13
N GLY A 24 -5.92 -0.29 -23.94
CA GLY A 24 -6.21 -0.38 -25.35
C GLY A 24 -5.30 -1.33 -26.10
N PHE A 25 -5.40 -1.29 -27.42
CA PHE A 25 -4.65 -2.16 -28.32
C PHE A 25 -3.79 -1.30 -29.26
N TYR A 26 -2.46 -1.45 -29.15
CA TYR A 26 -1.52 -0.69 -29.97
C TYR A 26 -0.54 -1.61 -30.67
N LYS A 27 -0.47 -1.54 -32.01
CA LYS A 27 0.44 -2.33 -32.87
C LYS A 27 0.49 -3.81 -32.50
N SER A 28 -0.67 -4.47 -32.40
CA SER A 28 -0.80 -5.88 -32.06
C SER A 28 -0.58 -6.28 -30.58
N TYR A 29 -0.46 -5.32 -29.67
CA TYR A 29 -0.30 -5.60 -28.24
C TYR A 29 -1.38 -4.94 -27.39
N HIS A 30 -1.89 -5.66 -26.41
CA HIS A 30 -2.70 -5.07 -25.36
C HIS A 30 -1.81 -4.33 -24.36
N ILE A 31 -2.16 -3.08 -24.09
CA ILE A 31 -1.43 -2.21 -23.19
C ILE A 31 -2.38 -1.69 -22.11
N THR A 32 -1.93 -1.74 -20.87
CA THR A 32 -2.61 -1.11 -19.75
C THR A 32 -1.65 -0.16 -19.03
N ILE A 33 -2.14 1.01 -18.62
CA ILE A 33 -1.38 2.03 -17.88
C ILE A 33 -2.14 2.34 -16.60
N ASP A 34 -1.65 1.87 -15.48
CA ASP A 34 -2.20 2.14 -14.15
C ASP A 34 -1.52 3.35 -13.50
N TYR A 35 -2.30 4.26 -12.94
CA TYR A 35 -1.77 5.38 -12.18
C TYR A 35 -1.72 5.07 -10.68
N LYS A 36 -0.53 4.79 -10.16
CA LYS A 36 -0.25 4.55 -8.73
C LYS A 36 0.77 5.58 -8.25
N LYS A 37 0.29 6.66 -7.64
CA LYS A 37 1.17 7.76 -7.18
C LYS A 37 2.41 7.24 -6.46
N PRO A 38 3.62 7.70 -6.81
CA PRO A 38 3.96 8.72 -7.82
C PRO A 38 4.22 8.17 -9.23
N PHE A 39 3.90 6.89 -9.51
CA PHE A 39 4.26 6.19 -10.74
C PHE A 39 3.07 5.97 -11.67
N PHE A 40 3.38 5.92 -12.96
CA PHE A 40 2.58 5.21 -13.97
C PHE A 40 3.20 3.82 -14.14
N ILE A 41 2.38 2.78 -14.01
CA ILE A 41 2.80 1.40 -14.22
C ILE A 41 2.18 0.95 -15.54
N VAL A 42 3.05 0.69 -16.51
CA VAL A 42 2.62 0.22 -17.83
C VAL A 42 2.84 -1.28 -17.90
N TYR A 43 1.82 -1.99 -18.36
CA TYR A 43 1.89 -3.40 -18.70
C TYR A 43 1.66 -3.56 -20.21
N ILE A 44 2.61 -4.19 -20.88
CA ILE A 44 2.49 -4.59 -22.28
C ILE A 44 2.40 -6.11 -22.29
N HIS A 45 1.28 -6.65 -22.74
CA HIS A 45 1.03 -8.08 -22.77
C HIS A 45 1.66 -8.69 -24.01
N ALA A 46 2.76 -9.40 -23.80
CA ALA A 46 3.56 -9.99 -24.90
C ALA A 46 4.24 -11.27 -24.44
N THR A 47 4.14 -12.29 -25.25
CA THR A 47 4.77 -13.60 -25.04
C THR A 47 5.69 -13.96 -26.19
N HIS A 48 6.67 -14.81 -25.93
CA HIS A 48 7.61 -15.33 -26.91
C HIS A 48 8.06 -16.74 -26.55
N ASP A 49 8.11 -17.61 -27.52
CA ASP A 49 8.46 -19.04 -27.35
C ASP A 49 9.95 -19.33 -27.55
N ASN A 50 10.74 -18.36 -28.00
CA ASN A 50 12.17 -18.54 -28.30
C ASN A 50 13.06 -17.81 -27.31
N ASP A 51 13.96 -18.55 -26.62
CA ASP A 51 14.86 -18.00 -25.59
C ASP A 51 15.91 -17.02 -26.17
N ALA A 52 16.34 -17.20 -27.41
CA ALA A 52 17.28 -16.24 -28.04
C ALA A 52 16.62 -14.87 -28.26
N GLY A 53 15.35 -14.83 -28.65
CA GLY A 53 14.59 -13.60 -28.78
C GLY A 53 14.38 -12.90 -27.42
N LYS A 54 14.15 -13.65 -26.35
CA LYS A 54 14.04 -13.12 -24.99
C LYS A 54 15.34 -12.44 -24.54
N ALA A 55 16.48 -13.09 -24.68
CA ALA A 55 17.78 -12.54 -24.27
C ALA A 55 18.13 -11.23 -25.01
N MET A 56 17.85 -11.18 -26.32
CA MET A 56 18.03 -9.97 -27.13
C MET A 56 17.12 -8.84 -26.67
N PHE A 57 15.87 -9.13 -26.38
CA PHE A 57 14.91 -8.15 -25.90
C PHE A 57 15.26 -7.63 -24.50
N GLU A 58 15.70 -8.51 -23.59
CA GLU A 58 16.13 -8.10 -22.24
C GLU A 58 17.32 -7.16 -22.26
N SER A 59 18.29 -7.43 -23.14
CA SER A 59 19.45 -6.54 -23.34
C SER A 59 19.02 -5.16 -23.83
N PHE A 60 18.12 -5.11 -24.82
CA PHE A 60 17.52 -3.88 -25.29
C PHE A 60 16.76 -3.14 -24.19
N LEU A 61 15.95 -3.86 -23.40
CA LEU A 61 15.12 -3.28 -22.35
C LEU A 61 15.98 -2.60 -21.27
N LYS A 62 17.11 -3.21 -20.93
CA LYS A 62 18.09 -2.64 -19.99
C LYS A 62 18.70 -1.35 -20.55
N GLN A 63 19.17 -1.36 -21.79
CA GLN A 63 19.74 -0.18 -22.45
C GLN A 63 18.70 0.94 -22.58
N HIS A 64 17.48 0.61 -22.99
CA HIS A 64 16.38 1.58 -23.16
C HIS A 64 16.01 2.23 -21.82
N LYS A 65 15.95 1.45 -20.72
CA LYS A 65 15.72 1.98 -19.38
C LYS A 65 16.77 3.01 -18.99
N ASP A 66 18.06 2.72 -19.25
CA ASP A 66 19.17 3.61 -18.84
C ASP A 66 19.24 4.89 -19.69
N SER A 67 18.72 4.86 -20.93
CA SER A 67 18.68 6.01 -21.85
C SER A 67 17.40 6.84 -21.79
N THR A 68 16.33 6.33 -21.15
CA THR A 68 15.00 6.98 -21.18
C THR A 68 14.72 7.72 -19.89
N ALA A 69 14.55 9.05 -19.97
CA ALA A 69 14.19 9.88 -18.83
C ALA A 69 12.84 9.45 -18.23
N TYR A 70 12.73 9.51 -16.90
CA TYR A 70 11.56 9.14 -16.10
C TYR A 70 11.24 7.61 -16.06
N LEU A 71 11.89 6.76 -16.85
CA LEU A 71 11.74 5.31 -16.78
C LEU A 71 12.66 4.74 -15.69
N THR A 72 12.09 4.43 -14.53
CA THR A 72 12.86 3.98 -13.36
C THR A 72 13.09 2.49 -13.31
N LYS A 73 12.12 1.72 -13.83
CA LYS A 73 12.18 0.27 -13.83
C LYS A 73 11.55 -0.27 -15.11
N ALA A 74 12.23 -1.22 -15.74
CA ALA A 74 11.72 -1.96 -16.88
C ALA A 74 12.06 -3.44 -16.68
N GLU A 75 11.05 -4.30 -16.67
CA GLU A 75 11.17 -5.74 -16.42
C GLU A 75 10.38 -6.51 -17.46
N ALA A 76 11.01 -7.49 -18.09
CA ALA A 76 10.31 -8.52 -18.84
C ALA A 76 10.02 -9.70 -17.90
N LYS A 77 8.80 -10.15 -17.88
CA LYS A 77 8.35 -11.39 -17.25
C LYS A 77 7.80 -12.30 -18.34
N GLU A 78 7.53 -13.55 -18.00
CA GLU A 78 7.15 -14.60 -18.96
C GLU A 78 6.19 -14.15 -20.08
N HIS A 79 5.12 -13.42 -19.71
CA HIS A 79 4.06 -13.03 -20.65
C HIS A 79 3.73 -11.53 -20.60
N THR A 80 4.60 -10.72 -19.96
CA THR A 80 4.35 -9.27 -19.83
C THR A 80 5.62 -8.47 -19.64
N ILE A 81 5.64 -7.27 -20.18
CA ILE A 81 6.64 -6.25 -19.91
C ILE A 81 6.05 -5.21 -18.97
N LYS A 82 6.71 -4.98 -17.85
CA LYS A 82 6.29 -4.03 -16.82
C LYS A 82 7.25 -2.85 -16.76
N LEU A 83 6.71 -1.64 -16.91
CA LEU A 83 7.47 -0.40 -16.85
C LEU A 83 6.98 0.46 -15.68
N HIS A 84 7.91 1.08 -14.96
CA HIS A 84 7.61 2.07 -13.95
C HIS A 84 8.12 3.43 -14.40
N ILE A 85 7.20 4.35 -14.64
CA ILE A 85 7.50 5.70 -15.14
C ILE A 85 7.12 6.69 -14.05
N ILE A 86 8.07 7.52 -13.61
CA ILE A 86 7.80 8.58 -12.63
C ILE A 86 6.96 9.66 -13.28
N ARG A 87 5.98 10.16 -12.55
CA ARG A 87 5.16 11.28 -12.99
C ARG A 87 6.00 12.54 -13.14
N PRO A 88 5.96 13.21 -14.30
CA PRO A 88 6.64 14.49 -14.50
C PRO A 88 5.95 15.61 -13.72
N ASN A 89 6.73 16.60 -13.27
CA ASN A 89 6.19 17.79 -12.61
C ASN A 89 5.26 18.59 -13.53
N LYS A 90 5.60 18.68 -14.82
CA LYS A 90 4.79 19.35 -15.84
C LYS A 90 3.89 18.34 -16.54
N LYS A 91 2.57 18.41 -16.31
CA LYS A 91 1.59 17.49 -16.91
C LYS A 91 1.61 17.45 -18.45
N LYS A 92 1.96 18.55 -19.10
CA LYS A 92 2.07 18.66 -20.57
C LYS A 92 3.14 17.73 -21.16
N LEU A 93 4.15 17.32 -20.38
CA LEU A 93 5.20 16.42 -20.83
C LEU A 93 4.81 14.93 -20.73
N LEU A 94 3.70 14.62 -20.09
CA LEU A 94 3.29 13.25 -19.85
C LEU A 94 3.09 12.43 -21.13
N PRO A 95 2.40 12.93 -22.18
CA PRO A 95 2.24 12.17 -23.42
C PRO A 95 3.58 11.81 -24.06
N SER A 96 4.47 12.78 -24.23
CA SER A 96 5.78 12.55 -24.86
C SER A 96 6.66 11.59 -24.06
N ILE A 97 6.59 11.64 -22.72
CA ILE A 97 7.34 10.72 -21.84
C ILE A 97 6.81 9.30 -21.99
N LEU A 98 5.49 9.10 -21.99
CA LEU A 98 4.88 7.79 -22.18
C LEU A 98 5.18 7.23 -23.57
N ASP A 99 5.06 8.03 -24.60
CA ASP A 99 5.38 7.64 -25.97
C ASP A 99 6.85 7.23 -26.12
N ASN A 100 7.77 8.04 -25.62
CA ASN A 100 9.20 7.75 -25.67
C ASN A 100 9.58 6.48 -24.86
N ALA A 101 8.85 6.17 -23.82
CA ALA A 101 9.07 4.95 -23.03
C ALA A 101 8.46 3.72 -23.70
N ILE A 102 7.29 3.82 -24.35
CA ILE A 102 6.51 2.67 -24.81
C ILE A 102 6.77 2.34 -26.29
N LYS A 103 6.76 3.34 -27.19
CA LYS A 103 6.87 3.10 -28.64
C LYS A 103 8.12 2.33 -29.08
N PRO A 104 9.34 2.64 -28.57
CA PRO A 104 10.55 1.85 -28.91
C PRO A 104 10.46 0.40 -28.45
N ILE A 105 9.86 0.17 -27.26
CA ILE A 105 9.68 -1.19 -26.71
C ILE A 105 8.75 -1.99 -27.63
N VAL A 106 7.60 -1.41 -28.00
CA VAL A 106 6.65 -2.09 -28.89
C VAL A 106 7.27 -2.37 -30.27
N THR A 107 8.08 -1.45 -30.79
CA THR A 107 8.78 -1.65 -32.06
C THR A 107 9.79 -2.81 -31.97
N GLN A 108 10.51 -2.89 -30.86
CA GLN A 108 11.46 -3.97 -30.63
C GLN A 108 10.75 -5.33 -30.42
N LEU A 109 9.61 -5.34 -29.74
CA LEU A 109 8.79 -6.56 -29.60
C LEU A 109 8.35 -7.13 -30.95
N LEU A 110 7.92 -6.25 -31.87
CA LEU A 110 7.59 -6.66 -33.24
C LEU A 110 8.82 -7.24 -33.97
N GLY A 111 9.98 -6.57 -33.84
CA GLY A 111 11.24 -7.06 -34.43
C GLY A 111 11.69 -8.41 -33.86
N CYS A 112 11.44 -8.66 -32.59
CA CYS A 112 11.74 -9.95 -31.93
C CYS A 112 10.62 -10.99 -32.09
N LYS A 113 9.55 -10.71 -32.85
CA LYS A 113 8.41 -11.62 -33.11
C LYS A 113 7.64 -12.04 -31.84
N TYR A 114 7.54 -11.13 -30.88
CA TYR A 114 6.63 -11.33 -29.77
C TYR A 114 5.17 -11.25 -30.26
N VAL A 115 4.29 -11.97 -29.62
CA VAL A 115 2.84 -11.92 -29.87
C VAL A 115 2.10 -11.49 -28.60
N THR A 116 0.94 -10.85 -28.75
CA THR A 116 0.10 -10.56 -27.59
C THR A 116 -0.47 -11.85 -27.02
N GLY A 117 -0.67 -11.90 -25.70
CA GLY A 117 -1.20 -13.11 -25.06
C GLY A 117 -1.73 -12.83 -23.67
N CYS A 118 -2.34 -13.86 -23.08
CA CYS A 118 -2.81 -13.84 -21.71
C CYS A 118 -1.61 -13.66 -20.74
N ILE A 119 -1.72 -12.75 -19.76
CA ILE A 119 -0.63 -12.50 -18.81
C ILE A 119 -0.28 -13.74 -17.96
N ASN A 120 -1.21 -14.68 -17.78
CA ASN A 120 -1.02 -15.85 -16.92
C ASN A 120 -0.50 -17.08 -17.69
N CYS A 121 -1.14 -17.43 -18.81
CA CYS A 121 -0.79 -18.63 -19.57
C CYS A 121 -0.07 -18.36 -20.90
N GLY A 122 0.05 -17.11 -21.33
CA GLY A 122 0.73 -16.71 -22.57
C GLY A 122 -0.05 -17.02 -23.85
N ARG A 123 -1.17 -17.76 -23.81
CA ARG A 123 -1.95 -18.11 -25.03
C ARG A 123 -2.42 -16.87 -25.77
N ASN A 124 -2.31 -16.89 -27.08
CA ASN A 124 -2.66 -15.82 -28.00
C ASN A 124 -3.82 -16.17 -28.95
N ASP A 125 -4.28 -17.40 -28.92
CA ASP A 125 -5.37 -17.97 -29.72
C ASP A 125 -6.73 -17.91 -29.02
N VAL A 126 -6.84 -17.11 -27.96
CA VAL A 126 -8.02 -17.01 -27.10
C VAL A 126 -8.46 -15.54 -26.95
N ASP A 127 -9.75 -15.35 -26.69
CA ASP A 127 -10.27 -14.01 -26.38
C ASP A 127 -9.70 -13.48 -25.07
N LEU A 128 -9.14 -12.30 -25.13
CA LEU A 128 -8.54 -11.60 -23.99
C LEU A 128 -9.46 -10.47 -23.54
N ASN A 129 -9.84 -10.49 -22.28
CA ASN A 129 -10.61 -9.42 -21.66
C ASN A 129 -9.78 -8.72 -20.59
N CYS A 130 -10.02 -7.41 -20.42
CA CYS A 130 -9.39 -6.63 -19.36
C CYS A 130 -10.10 -6.87 -18.03
N TYR A 131 -9.34 -7.28 -17.01
CA TYR A 131 -9.82 -7.48 -15.65
C TYR A 131 -9.06 -6.60 -14.68
N SER A 132 -9.78 -6.03 -13.73
CA SER A 132 -9.20 -5.34 -12.58
C SER A 132 -9.01 -6.33 -11.43
N ILE A 133 -7.76 -6.56 -11.02
CA ILE A 133 -7.40 -7.45 -9.92
C ILE A 133 -6.70 -6.62 -8.85
N SER A 134 -7.36 -6.40 -7.71
CA SER A 134 -6.81 -5.58 -6.61
C SER A 134 -6.37 -4.17 -7.04
N GLY A 135 -7.03 -3.62 -8.08
CA GLY A 135 -6.78 -2.29 -8.62
C GLY A 135 -5.61 -2.21 -9.59
N TYR A 136 -5.14 -3.34 -10.12
CA TYR A 136 -4.28 -3.43 -11.30
C TYR A 136 -5.04 -4.05 -12.45
N HIS A 137 -4.76 -3.60 -13.67
CA HIS A 137 -5.53 -3.96 -14.84
C HIS A 137 -4.70 -4.85 -15.78
N HIS A 138 -5.25 -6.01 -16.11
CA HIS A 138 -4.56 -7.02 -16.90
C HIS A 138 -5.48 -7.69 -17.90
N TYR A 139 -4.93 -8.09 -19.04
CA TYR A 139 -5.65 -8.91 -20.02
C TYR A 139 -5.46 -10.39 -19.71
N LEU A 140 -6.58 -11.09 -19.54
CA LEU A 140 -6.64 -12.51 -19.20
C LEU A 140 -7.66 -13.21 -20.07
N CYS A 141 -7.42 -14.50 -20.35
CA CYS A 141 -8.41 -15.38 -20.93
C CYS A 141 -9.39 -15.86 -19.85
N GLU A 142 -10.54 -16.37 -20.28
CA GLU A 142 -11.62 -16.77 -19.38
C GLU A 142 -11.23 -17.93 -18.45
N GLU A 143 -10.44 -18.88 -18.93
CA GLU A 143 -9.93 -19.98 -18.10
C GLU A 143 -9.03 -19.46 -16.97
N CYS A 144 -8.07 -18.57 -17.28
CA CYS A 144 -7.15 -18.05 -16.29
C CYS A 144 -7.82 -17.17 -15.24
N ILE A 145 -8.82 -16.38 -15.62
CA ILE A 145 -9.54 -15.58 -14.63
C ILE A 145 -10.36 -16.47 -13.70
N THR A 146 -10.98 -17.54 -14.22
CA THR A 146 -11.73 -18.52 -13.42
C THR A 146 -10.80 -19.23 -12.43
N GLU A 147 -9.63 -19.67 -12.87
CA GLU A 147 -8.60 -20.28 -12.00
C GLU A 147 -8.14 -19.33 -10.89
N ILE A 148 -7.88 -18.06 -11.23
CA ILE A 148 -7.50 -17.03 -10.28
C ILE A 148 -8.63 -16.80 -9.26
N GLU A 149 -9.88 -16.72 -9.70
CA GLU A 149 -11.03 -16.54 -8.81
C GLU A 149 -11.21 -17.74 -7.86
N GLU A 150 -11.09 -18.95 -8.35
CA GLU A 150 -11.15 -20.17 -7.54
C GLU A 150 -10.02 -20.25 -6.55
N GLY A 151 -8.79 -19.90 -6.95
CA GLY A 151 -7.63 -19.80 -6.08
C GLY A 151 -7.84 -18.78 -4.94
N PHE A 152 -8.46 -17.64 -5.24
CA PHE A 152 -8.81 -16.66 -4.22
C PHE A 152 -9.93 -17.16 -3.28
N LYS A 153 -10.97 -17.81 -3.80
CA LYS A 153 -12.05 -18.39 -2.99
C LYS A 153 -11.52 -19.48 -2.07
N THR A 154 -10.66 -20.35 -2.57
CA THR A 154 -10.01 -21.41 -1.77
C THR A 154 -9.15 -20.80 -0.68
N LYS A 155 -8.27 -19.85 -1.01
CA LYS A 155 -7.44 -19.14 -0.02
C LYS A 155 -8.26 -18.41 1.04
N GLN A 156 -9.39 -17.82 0.63
CA GLN A 156 -10.30 -17.16 1.58
C GLN A 156 -10.97 -18.18 2.49
N LYS A 157 -11.36 -19.35 1.96
CA LYS A 157 -11.93 -20.45 2.75
C LYS A 157 -10.91 -20.99 3.75
N ASP A 158 -9.66 -21.19 3.34
CA ASP A 158 -8.58 -21.64 4.20
C ASP A 158 -8.28 -20.62 5.31
N LEU A 159 -8.22 -19.34 4.95
CA LEU A 159 -8.09 -18.27 5.94
C LEU A 159 -9.26 -18.27 6.92
N ASN A 160 -10.48 -18.51 6.45
CA ASN A 160 -11.68 -18.53 7.31
C ASN A 160 -11.76 -19.78 8.20
N SER A 161 -11.13 -20.88 7.83
CA SER A 161 -11.06 -22.09 8.64
C SER A 161 -10.03 -22.04 9.75
N GLN A 162 -9.08 -21.09 9.71
CA GLN A 162 -8.09 -20.93 10.78
C GLN A 162 -8.76 -20.51 12.10
N PRO A 163 -8.40 -21.12 13.23
CA PRO A 163 -8.96 -20.75 14.53
C PRO A 163 -8.60 -19.30 14.88
N VAL A 164 -9.55 -18.61 15.50
CA VAL A 164 -9.34 -17.26 16.03
C VAL A 164 -9.32 -17.32 17.55
N ASN A 165 -8.17 -17.08 18.14
CA ASN A 165 -7.99 -17.03 19.58
C ASN A 165 -8.09 -15.58 20.08
N ALA A 166 -9.33 -15.12 20.33
CA ALA A 166 -9.59 -13.74 20.67
C ALA A 166 -8.91 -13.29 21.98
N VAL A 167 -8.90 -14.15 23.01
CA VAL A 167 -8.31 -13.81 24.32
C VAL A 167 -6.79 -13.66 24.23
N PRO A 168 -6.01 -14.63 23.73
CA PRO A 168 -4.58 -14.43 23.50
C PRO A 168 -4.29 -13.26 22.58
N GLY A 169 -5.08 -13.06 21.51
CA GLY A 169 -4.93 -11.91 20.60
C GLY A 169 -5.08 -10.57 21.32
N THR A 170 -6.08 -10.45 22.20
CA THR A 170 -6.29 -9.23 23.00
C THR A 170 -5.11 -8.96 23.94
N ILE A 171 -4.62 -9.99 24.63
CA ILE A 171 -3.43 -9.88 25.49
C ILE A 171 -2.21 -9.47 24.66
N GLY A 172 -2.01 -10.08 23.52
CA GLY A 172 -0.92 -9.72 22.59
C GLY A 172 -1.00 -8.28 22.13
N ALA A 173 -2.19 -7.79 21.74
CA ALA A 173 -2.41 -6.40 21.35
C ALA A 173 -2.02 -5.43 22.47
N PHE A 174 -2.42 -5.73 23.70
CA PHE A 174 -2.08 -4.93 24.88
C PHE A 174 -0.57 -4.92 25.14
N MET A 175 0.05 -6.11 25.24
CA MET A 175 1.48 -6.23 25.56
C MET A 175 2.39 -5.54 24.52
N PHE A 176 2.10 -5.73 23.23
CA PHE A 176 2.90 -5.12 22.18
C PHE A 176 2.72 -3.60 22.10
N SER A 177 1.55 -3.07 22.44
CA SER A 177 1.31 -1.62 22.44
C SER A 177 2.08 -0.90 23.57
N LEU A 178 2.54 -1.58 24.61
CA LEU A 178 3.40 -1.02 25.65
C LEU A 178 4.72 -0.46 25.09
N VAL A 179 5.24 -1.07 24.02
CA VAL A 179 6.45 -0.56 23.32
C VAL A 179 6.23 0.87 22.85
N GLY A 180 5.04 1.18 22.35
CA GLY A 180 4.71 2.52 21.89
C GLY A 180 4.59 3.53 23.06
N ILE A 181 4.12 3.10 24.25
CA ILE A 181 4.09 3.94 25.45
C ILE A 181 5.51 4.35 25.86
N ILE A 182 6.42 3.38 25.90
CA ILE A 182 7.83 3.63 26.23
C ILE A 182 8.43 4.62 25.23
N LEU A 183 8.21 4.41 23.95
CA LEU A 183 8.71 5.28 22.90
C LEU A 183 8.14 6.71 23.01
N TRP A 184 6.84 6.84 23.30
CA TRP A 184 6.21 8.14 23.53
C TRP A 184 6.88 8.88 24.68
N SER A 185 7.07 8.20 25.82
CA SER A 185 7.68 8.82 27.01
C SER A 185 9.13 9.25 26.75
N ILE A 186 9.91 8.44 26.05
CA ILE A 186 11.30 8.78 25.67
C ILE A 186 11.33 9.99 24.74
N LEU A 187 10.49 10.04 23.71
CA LEU A 187 10.44 11.17 22.79
C LEU A 187 10.03 12.45 23.49
N GLN A 188 9.00 12.39 24.34
CA GLN A 188 8.49 13.54 25.08
C GLN A 188 9.53 14.09 26.07
N SER A 189 10.24 13.22 26.80
CA SER A 189 11.26 13.64 27.79
C SER A 189 12.48 14.28 27.13
N ASN A 190 12.77 13.96 25.86
CA ASN A 190 13.83 14.59 25.08
C ASN A 190 13.36 15.83 24.30
N GLY A 191 12.18 16.36 24.59
CA GLY A 191 11.63 17.53 23.89
C GLY A 191 11.20 17.29 22.46
N LEU A 192 11.11 16.02 22.04
CA LEU A 192 10.63 15.61 20.71
C LEU A 192 9.12 15.42 20.72
N TYR A 193 8.55 15.33 19.53
CA TYR A 193 7.10 15.13 19.33
C TYR A 193 6.68 13.70 19.67
N GLY A 194 6.39 13.43 20.94
CA GLY A 194 5.97 12.12 21.46
C GLY A 194 4.75 11.54 20.74
N TRP A 195 3.81 12.38 20.32
CA TRP A 195 2.60 11.99 19.60
C TRP A 195 2.86 11.25 18.28
N LEU A 196 4.06 11.34 17.68
CA LEU A 196 4.45 10.54 16.51
C LEU A 196 4.48 9.02 16.82
N SER A 197 4.77 8.63 18.05
CA SER A 197 4.80 7.22 18.47
C SER A 197 3.42 6.56 18.49
N GLY A 198 2.34 7.33 18.40
CA GLY A 198 0.99 6.81 18.29
C GLY A 198 0.79 5.88 17.07
N VAL A 199 1.52 6.11 15.97
CA VAL A 199 1.52 5.18 14.81
C VAL A 199 2.11 3.83 15.21
N VAL A 200 3.17 3.84 16.02
CA VAL A 200 3.82 2.62 16.53
C VAL A 200 2.87 1.86 17.47
N ILE A 201 2.13 2.58 18.34
CA ILE A 201 1.11 1.96 19.21
C ILE A 201 0.10 1.18 18.38
N ILE A 202 -0.47 1.81 17.34
CA ILE A 202 -1.45 1.15 16.46
C ILE A 202 -0.81 -0.06 15.78
N PHE A 203 0.35 0.10 15.16
CA PHE A 203 1.02 -1.00 14.46
C PHE A 203 1.31 -2.18 15.41
N CYS A 204 1.84 -1.90 16.60
CA CYS A 204 2.15 -2.91 17.60
C CYS A 204 0.89 -3.61 18.13
N ALA A 205 -0.19 -2.89 18.40
CA ALA A 205 -1.45 -3.49 18.84
C ALA A 205 -2.01 -4.48 17.81
N PHE A 206 -2.05 -4.10 16.53
CA PHE A 206 -2.53 -4.98 15.47
C PHE A 206 -1.59 -6.17 15.25
N LYS A 207 -0.28 -5.94 15.27
CA LYS A 207 0.70 -7.02 15.11
C LYS A 207 0.68 -7.99 16.29
N GLY A 208 0.55 -7.48 17.51
CA GLY A 208 0.40 -8.29 18.71
C GLY A 208 -0.85 -9.15 18.68
N TYR A 209 -2.00 -8.59 18.27
CA TYR A 209 -3.22 -9.38 18.09
C TYR A 209 -3.05 -10.49 17.07
N GLU A 210 -2.47 -10.19 15.91
CA GLU A 210 -2.24 -11.17 14.84
C GLU A 210 -1.33 -12.32 15.28
N LEU A 211 -0.25 -12.01 16.00
CA LEU A 211 0.71 -13.02 16.47
C LEU A 211 0.12 -13.98 17.49
N PHE A 212 -0.67 -13.48 18.44
CA PHE A 212 -1.23 -14.30 19.52
C PHE A 212 -2.62 -14.82 19.20
N GLY A 213 -3.41 -14.10 18.42
CA GLY A 213 -4.73 -14.49 17.96
C GLY A 213 -4.72 -15.38 16.72
N GLN A 214 -3.55 -15.60 16.11
CA GLN A 214 -3.30 -16.35 14.88
C GLN A 214 -3.88 -15.70 13.63
N ARG A 215 -4.97 -14.97 13.73
CA ARG A 215 -5.64 -14.28 12.63
C ARG A 215 -6.26 -12.97 13.09
N LEU A 216 -6.17 -11.95 12.21
CA LEU A 216 -6.88 -10.69 12.41
C LEU A 216 -8.27 -10.76 11.75
N ASP A 217 -9.27 -11.17 12.53
CA ASP A 217 -10.67 -11.15 12.12
C ASP A 217 -11.33 -9.76 12.37
N LYS A 218 -12.61 -9.61 12.04
CA LYS A 218 -13.35 -8.37 12.27
C LYS A 218 -13.38 -7.97 13.75
N ARG A 219 -13.51 -8.95 14.66
CA ARG A 219 -13.50 -8.70 16.11
C ARG A 219 -12.13 -8.25 16.57
N GLY A 220 -11.07 -8.94 16.13
CA GLY A 220 -9.69 -8.58 16.42
C GLY A 220 -9.30 -7.21 15.90
N PHE A 221 -9.82 -6.84 14.72
CA PHE A 221 -9.65 -5.49 14.19
C PHE A 221 -10.23 -4.41 15.13
N ILE A 222 -11.48 -4.58 15.57
CA ILE A 222 -12.15 -3.64 16.47
C ILE A 222 -11.44 -3.61 17.83
N THR A 223 -11.12 -4.79 18.40
CA THR A 223 -10.41 -4.90 19.68
C THR A 223 -9.06 -4.19 19.67
N SER A 224 -8.25 -4.41 18.62
CA SER A 224 -6.95 -3.75 18.47
C SER A 224 -7.10 -2.23 18.32
N LEU A 225 -8.15 -1.76 17.64
CA LEU A 225 -8.43 -0.34 17.50
C LEU A 225 -8.80 0.31 18.84
N VAL A 226 -9.64 -0.34 19.63
CA VAL A 226 -10.04 0.14 20.97
C VAL A 226 -8.82 0.16 21.92
N ILE A 227 -8.02 -0.93 21.94
CA ILE A 227 -6.79 -0.98 22.73
C ILE A 227 -5.83 0.16 22.32
N SER A 228 -5.63 0.37 21.02
CA SER A 228 -4.78 1.46 20.55
C SER A 228 -5.26 2.83 21.03
N GLY A 229 -6.57 3.09 21.00
CA GLY A 229 -7.14 4.33 21.52
C GLY A 229 -6.86 4.54 23.02
N ILE A 230 -7.10 3.51 23.83
CA ILE A 230 -6.81 3.52 25.29
C ILE A 230 -5.32 3.77 25.52
N MET A 231 -4.45 3.09 24.75
CA MET A 231 -3.00 3.21 24.92
C MET A 231 -2.45 4.56 24.50
N ILE A 232 -3.05 5.23 23.51
CA ILE A 232 -2.70 6.62 23.15
C ILE A 232 -3.01 7.57 24.31
N ILE A 233 -4.19 7.44 24.94
CA ILE A 233 -4.57 8.25 26.10
C ILE A 233 -3.58 8.00 27.25
N LEU A 234 -3.31 6.72 27.54
CA LEU A 234 -2.39 6.33 28.61
C LEU A 234 -0.97 6.82 28.33
N SER A 235 -0.47 6.71 27.09
CA SER A 235 0.86 7.19 26.70
C SER A 235 1.01 8.69 26.91
N ASN A 236 0.03 9.46 26.45
CA ASN A 236 0.03 10.92 26.64
C ASN A 236 0.06 11.27 28.12
N HIS A 237 -0.77 10.61 28.93
CA HIS A 237 -0.85 10.87 30.37
C HIS A 237 0.46 10.54 31.08
N LEU A 238 1.00 9.33 30.85
CA LEU A 238 2.26 8.89 31.50
C LEU A 238 3.46 9.74 31.05
N ALA A 239 3.52 10.17 29.81
CA ALA A 239 4.61 11.00 29.31
C ALA A 239 4.60 12.40 29.98
N TRP A 240 3.43 13.01 30.16
CA TRP A 240 3.32 14.27 30.90
C TRP A 240 3.60 14.07 32.40
N ALA A 241 3.10 13.00 33.00
CA ALA A 241 3.39 12.68 34.40
C ALA A 241 4.90 12.49 34.64
N TRP A 242 5.58 11.80 33.74
CA TRP A 242 7.03 11.60 33.77
C TRP A 242 7.80 12.91 33.63
N ALA A 243 7.44 13.74 32.65
CA ALA A 243 8.08 15.05 32.43
C ALA A 243 7.96 15.94 33.66
N TYR A 244 6.81 15.97 34.32
CA TYR A 244 6.60 16.73 35.56
C TYR A 244 7.30 16.11 36.75
N PHE A 245 7.37 14.79 36.86
CA PHE A 245 8.13 14.10 37.89
C PHE A 245 9.62 14.43 37.79
N ASP A 246 10.18 14.44 36.59
CA ASP A 246 11.60 14.73 36.37
C ASP A 246 11.93 16.21 36.61
N ALA A 247 11.09 17.14 36.12
CA ALA A 247 11.24 18.56 36.33
C ALA A 247 11.04 19.01 37.78
N SER A 248 10.22 18.26 38.55
CA SER A 248 9.83 18.64 39.92
C SER A 248 10.56 17.88 41.02
N ARG A 249 11.70 17.27 40.70
CA ARG A 249 12.54 16.58 41.75
C ARG A 249 12.83 17.44 43.00
N ALA A 250 12.77 18.78 42.87
CA ALA A 250 12.91 19.71 43.97
C ALA A 250 11.59 20.02 44.71
N GLN A 251 10.43 19.72 44.14
CA GLN A 251 9.10 19.92 44.74
C GLN A 251 8.45 18.55 44.96
N LYS A 252 8.15 18.23 46.21
CA LYS A 252 7.59 16.92 46.66
C LYS A 252 6.16 16.69 46.17
N TYR A 253 5.97 16.42 44.89
CA TYR A 253 4.68 15.86 44.41
C TYR A 253 4.60 14.36 44.65
N THR A 254 3.47 13.91 45.16
CA THR A 254 3.25 12.47 45.33
C THR A 254 2.88 11.83 43.97
N THR A 255 3.32 10.59 43.76
CA THR A 255 2.98 9.80 42.55
C THR A 255 1.48 9.76 42.29
N ALA A 256 0.66 9.71 43.35
CA ALA A 256 -0.80 9.75 43.24
C ALA A 256 -1.33 11.07 42.62
N GLN A 257 -0.67 12.21 42.85
CA GLN A 257 -1.04 13.49 42.26
C GLN A 257 -0.73 13.53 40.77
N LEU A 258 0.39 12.95 40.34
CA LEU A 258 0.81 12.90 38.95
C LEU A 258 0.01 11.91 38.13
N LEU A 259 -0.43 10.81 38.74
CA LEU A 259 -1.26 9.80 38.08
C LEU A 259 -2.74 10.18 37.95
N THR A 260 -3.20 11.24 38.66
CA THR A 260 -4.58 11.71 38.54
C THR A 260 -4.67 12.79 37.45
N PRO A 261 -5.41 12.57 36.32
CA PRO A 261 -5.41 13.50 35.19
C PRO A 261 -5.81 14.93 35.54
N SER A 262 -6.83 15.10 36.37
CA SER A 262 -7.28 16.44 36.81
C SER A 262 -6.22 17.19 37.61
N LYS A 263 -5.52 16.48 38.50
CA LYS A 263 -4.46 17.08 39.31
C LYS A 263 -3.22 17.39 38.46
N LEU A 264 -2.86 16.50 37.54
CA LEU A 264 -1.77 16.73 36.62
C LEU A 264 -2.03 17.98 35.76
N ILE A 265 -3.21 18.11 35.18
CA ILE A 265 -3.61 19.28 34.36
C ILE A 265 -3.55 20.58 35.19
N THR A 266 -3.99 20.54 36.46
CA THR A 266 -3.90 21.69 37.37
C THR A 266 -2.44 22.07 37.62
N LEU A 267 -1.55 21.10 37.84
CA LEU A 267 -0.14 21.30 38.02
C LEU A 267 0.55 21.89 36.78
N MET A 268 0.10 21.49 35.59
CA MET A 268 0.59 22.04 34.33
C MET A 268 0.22 23.50 34.10
N GLY A 269 -0.74 24.04 34.86
CA GLY A 269 -1.27 25.39 34.68
C GLY A 269 -1.97 25.65 33.36
N SER A 270 -2.03 24.68 32.47
CA SER A 270 -2.69 24.76 31.17
C SER A 270 -3.10 23.38 30.65
N ALA A 271 -4.38 23.19 30.44
CA ALA A 271 -4.90 21.99 29.79
C ALA A 271 -4.58 21.93 28.29
N TYR A 272 -4.25 23.08 27.69
CA TYR A 272 -4.10 23.20 26.23
C TYR A 272 -3.02 22.25 25.68
N LYS A 273 -1.81 22.26 26.22
CA LYS A 273 -0.70 21.40 25.75
C LYS A 273 -1.01 19.90 25.93
N TYR A 274 -1.70 19.54 26.99
CA TYR A 274 -2.12 18.16 27.24
C TYR A 274 -3.13 17.69 26.19
N ILE A 275 -4.13 18.52 25.92
CA ILE A 275 -5.19 18.23 24.96
C ILE A 275 -4.65 18.27 23.53
N GLU A 276 -3.81 19.24 23.19
CA GLU A 276 -3.15 19.38 21.89
C GLU A 276 -2.34 18.12 21.53
N SER A 277 -1.47 17.66 22.43
CA SER A 277 -0.65 16.45 22.19
C SER A 277 -1.53 15.19 22.03
N LEU A 278 -2.63 15.12 22.77
CA LEU A 278 -3.58 14.01 22.66
C LEU A 278 -4.31 14.03 21.30
N ILE A 279 -4.83 15.18 20.88
CA ILE A 279 -5.50 15.35 19.59
C ILE A 279 -4.56 15.02 18.43
N LEU A 280 -3.34 15.57 18.47
CA LEU A 280 -2.32 15.28 17.46
C LEU A 280 -1.95 13.79 17.44
N GLY A 281 -1.82 13.17 18.61
CA GLY A 281 -1.59 11.74 18.74
C GLY A 281 -2.67 10.90 18.06
N PHE A 282 -3.94 11.22 18.30
CA PHE A 282 -5.05 10.55 17.62
C PHE A 282 -5.06 10.85 16.12
N ALA A 283 -4.97 12.12 15.72
CA ALA A 283 -5.06 12.53 14.32
C ALA A 283 -3.97 11.84 13.46
N VAL A 284 -2.72 11.85 13.90
CA VAL A 284 -1.61 11.22 13.18
C VAL A 284 -1.71 9.71 13.19
N SER A 285 -2.02 9.12 14.34
CA SER A 285 -2.14 7.66 14.49
C SER A 285 -3.24 7.10 13.59
N PHE A 286 -4.41 7.73 13.57
CA PHE A 286 -5.52 7.25 12.74
C PHE A 286 -5.33 7.56 11.26
N THR A 287 -4.76 8.70 10.87
CA THR A 287 -4.55 9.02 9.44
C THR A 287 -3.48 8.14 8.80
N LEU A 288 -2.33 7.97 9.43
CA LEU A 288 -1.24 7.16 8.91
C LEU A 288 -1.46 5.66 9.19
N GLY A 289 -1.85 5.32 10.42
CA GLY A 289 -2.09 3.95 10.84
C GLY A 289 -3.26 3.30 10.10
N PHE A 290 -4.36 4.02 9.89
CA PHE A 290 -5.56 3.47 9.24
C PHE A 290 -5.30 3.00 7.81
N LYS A 291 -4.49 3.72 7.04
CA LYS A 291 -4.11 3.28 5.67
C LYS A 291 -3.35 1.96 5.68
N MET A 292 -2.37 1.84 6.58
CA MET A 292 -1.58 0.60 6.74
C MET A 292 -2.45 -0.57 7.17
N ILE A 293 -3.34 -0.34 8.14
CA ILE A 293 -4.22 -1.35 8.72
C ILE A 293 -5.27 -1.79 7.72
N LYS A 294 -5.92 -0.86 7.01
CA LYS A 294 -6.92 -1.20 5.99
C LYS A 294 -6.34 -2.08 4.89
N SER A 295 -5.12 -1.79 4.45
CA SER A 295 -4.40 -2.64 3.49
C SER A 295 -4.19 -4.05 4.04
N LYS A 296 -3.72 -4.15 5.29
CA LYS A 296 -3.42 -5.42 5.94
C LYS A 296 -4.68 -6.24 6.25
N TYR A 297 -5.73 -5.59 6.75
CA TYR A 297 -7.03 -6.23 6.99
C TYR A 297 -7.59 -6.82 5.70
N ARG A 298 -7.52 -6.07 4.59
CA ARG A 298 -7.97 -6.54 3.28
C ARG A 298 -7.21 -7.79 2.83
N THR A 299 -5.89 -7.84 3.08
CA THR A 299 -5.06 -9.01 2.76
C THR A 299 -5.38 -10.20 3.67
N SER A 300 -5.59 -9.98 4.98
CA SER A 300 -5.87 -11.06 5.94
C SER A 300 -7.29 -11.62 5.85
N THR A 301 -8.25 -10.87 5.29
CA THR A 301 -9.62 -11.34 5.07
C THR A 301 -9.87 -11.88 3.67
N GLY A 302 -8.83 -11.92 2.81
CA GLY A 302 -8.96 -12.42 1.44
C GLY A 302 -9.86 -11.58 0.53
N GLY A 303 -10.08 -10.31 0.88
CA GLY A 303 -10.92 -9.37 0.11
C GLY A 303 -10.25 -8.92 -1.18
N TYR A 304 -10.20 -9.80 -2.18
CA TYR A 304 -9.78 -9.46 -3.54
C TYR A 304 -11.00 -8.98 -4.34
N ASN A 305 -10.87 -7.82 -4.95
CA ASN A 305 -11.87 -7.33 -5.90
C ASN A 305 -11.41 -7.70 -7.30
N ILE A 306 -12.16 -8.58 -7.94
CA ILE A 306 -12.00 -8.91 -9.36
C ILE A 306 -13.28 -8.45 -10.06
N HIS A 307 -13.13 -7.67 -11.12
CA HIS A 307 -14.23 -7.30 -12.00
C HIS A 307 -13.72 -7.10 -13.41
N LYS A 308 -14.54 -7.48 -14.38
CA LYS A 308 -14.29 -7.20 -15.80
C LYS A 308 -14.42 -5.70 -16.04
N VAL A 309 -13.52 -5.17 -16.83
CA VAL A 309 -13.60 -3.77 -17.29
C VAL A 309 -14.44 -3.78 -18.56
N GLU A 310 -15.56 -3.08 -18.54
CA GLU A 310 -16.45 -2.89 -19.67
C GLU A 310 -16.02 -1.70 -20.54
#